data_78c227857d81c38d8fd1df3717369eae
#
_entry.id   78c227857d81c38d8fd1df3717369eae
#
_cell.length_a   1.000
_cell.length_b   1.000
_cell.length_c   1.000
_cell.angle_alpha   90.00
_cell.angle_beta   90.00
_cell.angle_gamma   90.00
#
_symmetry.space_group_name_H-M   'P 1'
#
loop_
_entity.id
_entity.type
_entity.pdbx_description
1 polymer ?
#
loop_
_entity_poly.entity_id
_entity_poly.type
_entity_poly.pdbx_seq_one_letter_code
_entity_poly.pdbx_strand_id
1 'polypeptide(L)'
;NVYLIQGGFSFSASTLLLGELRGQRNIRLVGEETGGAYYGNSAMLIPGFTLPHSKIRGSLPLFRVVAGSGRPRGGGILPDVAVPPSSEAIRRGIDPKMEKIKSLIAGEKE
;
A
#
# COMPACT_ATOMS: atom_id res chain seq x y z
N ASN A 1 6.46 -11.64 16.22
CA ASN A 1 5.86 -11.37 14.89
C ASN A 1 5.47 -9.89 14.81
N VAL A 2 5.60 -9.33 13.63
CA VAL A 2 5.18 -7.95 13.29
C VAL A 2 4.03 -8.04 12.29
N TYR A 3 2.95 -7.36 12.56
CA TYR A 3 1.79 -7.27 11.67
C TYR A 3 1.73 -5.86 11.09
N LEU A 4 1.76 -5.75 9.77
CA LEU A 4 1.67 -4.49 9.06
C LEU A 4 0.30 -4.37 8.39
N ILE A 5 -0.45 -3.33 8.77
CA ILE A 5 -1.76 -3.06 8.17
C ILE A 5 -1.56 -2.33 6.85
N GLN A 6 -2.19 -2.85 5.80
CA GLN A 6 -2.20 -2.23 4.49
C GLN A 6 -3.61 -2.13 3.90
N GLY A 7 -3.77 -1.31 2.89
CA GLY A 7 -5.04 -1.17 2.17
C GLY A 7 -4.95 -0.22 0.99
N GLY A 8 -6.07 0.06 0.37
CA GLY A 8 -6.17 0.90 -0.82
C GLY A 8 -5.56 2.30 -0.68
N PHE A 9 -5.38 2.80 0.53
CA PHE A 9 -4.70 4.07 0.81
C PHE A 9 -3.20 3.95 1.11
N SER A 10 -2.62 2.76 0.98
CA SER A 10 -1.16 2.58 1.08
C SER A 10 -0.52 2.89 -0.27
N PHE A 11 0.17 4.04 -0.35
CA PHE A 11 0.80 4.53 -1.58
C PHE A 11 2.28 4.86 -1.39
N SER A 12 3.01 5.03 -2.49
CA SER A 12 4.34 5.62 -2.56
C SER A 12 5.33 4.96 -1.58
N ALA A 13 5.88 5.72 -0.64
CA ALA A 13 6.85 5.23 0.33
C ALA A 13 6.32 4.06 1.17
N SER A 14 5.02 4.08 1.55
CA SER A 14 4.39 2.96 2.26
C SER A 14 4.44 1.67 1.44
N THR A 15 4.14 1.75 0.13
CA THR A 15 4.18 0.58 -0.75
C THR A 15 5.62 0.08 -0.95
N LEU A 16 6.59 0.99 -1.06
CA LEU A 16 8.00 0.60 -1.14
C LEU A 16 8.43 -0.15 0.12
N LEU A 17 8.12 0.38 1.30
CA LEU A 17 8.42 -0.25 2.59
C LEU A 17 7.77 -1.64 2.70
N LEU A 18 6.48 -1.74 2.42
CA LEU A 18 5.74 -3.01 2.46
C LEU A 18 6.35 -4.03 1.49
N GLY A 19 6.76 -3.56 0.31
CA GLY A 19 7.39 -4.40 -0.70
C GLY A 19 8.75 -4.96 -0.29
N GLU A 20 9.54 -4.21 0.46
CA GLU A 20 10.83 -4.66 1.02
C GLU A 20 10.65 -5.62 2.21
N LEU A 21 9.60 -5.41 2.99
CA LEU A 21 9.34 -6.22 4.19
C LEU A 21 8.57 -7.50 3.89
N ARG A 22 7.88 -7.56 2.74
CA ARG A 22 7.10 -8.73 2.33
C ARG A 22 7.96 -9.98 2.23
N GLY A 23 7.45 -11.09 2.77
CA GLY A 23 8.12 -12.39 2.73
C GLY A 23 9.18 -12.58 3.82
N GLN A 24 9.42 -11.60 4.68
CA GLN A 24 10.28 -11.80 5.85
C GLN A 24 9.55 -12.69 6.87
N ARG A 25 10.30 -13.62 7.45
CA ARG A 25 9.77 -14.70 8.28
C ARG A 25 8.92 -14.24 9.48
N ASN A 26 9.21 -13.07 10.02
CA ASN A 26 8.54 -12.52 11.20
C ASN A 26 7.54 -11.41 10.88
N ILE A 27 7.28 -11.12 9.59
CA ILE A 27 6.39 -10.07 9.14
C ILE A 27 5.19 -10.65 8.41
N ARG A 28 4.01 -10.17 8.73
CA ARG A 28 2.75 -10.49 8.07
C ARG A 28 2.05 -9.21 7.61
N LEU A 29 1.69 -9.16 6.34
CA LEU A 29 0.89 -8.08 5.76
C LEU A 29 -0.59 -8.42 5.90
N VAL A 30 -1.36 -7.55 6.55
CA VAL A 30 -2.79 -7.77 6.86
C VAL A 30 -3.64 -6.67 6.26
N GLY A 31 -4.70 -7.03 5.56
CA GLY A 31 -5.66 -6.06 5.04
C GLY A 31 -6.05 -6.28 3.59
N GLU A 32 -5.96 -5.23 2.80
CA GLU A 32 -6.33 -5.22 1.38
C GLU A 32 -5.11 -5.01 0.49
N GLU A 33 -5.28 -5.20 -0.82
CA GLU A 33 -4.27 -4.80 -1.80
C GLU A 33 -3.93 -3.32 -1.65
N THR A 34 -2.64 -2.96 -1.74
CA THR A 34 -2.23 -1.56 -1.71
C THR A 34 -2.70 -0.82 -2.95
N GLY A 35 -3.09 0.46 -2.80
CA GLY A 35 -3.39 1.32 -3.94
C GLY A 35 -2.15 1.75 -4.72
N GLY A 36 -0.99 1.76 -4.08
CA GLY A 36 0.29 1.97 -4.73
C GLY A 36 0.81 0.72 -5.43
N ALA A 37 1.43 0.90 -6.59
CA ALA A 37 1.94 -0.22 -7.38
C ALA A 37 3.14 -0.91 -6.72
N TYR A 38 3.16 -2.24 -6.77
CA TYR A 38 4.27 -3.06 -6.24
C TYR A 38 5.56 -2.84 -7.01
N TYR A 39 5.46 -2.58 -8.32
CA TYR A 39 6.62 -2.35 -9.20
C TYR A 39 7.41 -1.10 -8.83
N GLY A 40 6.76 -0.04 -8.36
CA GLY A 40 7.38 1.24 -8.04
C GLY A 40 6.45 2.43 -8.31
N ASN A 41 6.99 3.63 -8.27
CA ASN A 41 6.24 4.85 -8.48
C ASN A 41 7.07 5.93 -9.19
N SER A 42 6.44 7.06 -9.51
CA SER A 42 7.07 8.20 -10.21
C SER A 42 7.11 9.47 -9.33
N ALA A 43 7.05 9.35 -8.02
CA ALA A 43 6.83 10.49 -7.12
C ALA A 43 8.12 11.12 -6.54
N MET A 44 9.30 10.88 -7.13
CA MET A 44 10.57 11.39 -6.56
C MET A 44 10.83 12.84 -6.87
N LEU A 45 10.68 13.26 -8.12
CA LEU A 45 10.91 14.63 -8.54
C LEU A 45 9.82 15.03 -9.53
N ILE A 46 8.98 15.95 -9.12
CA ILE A 46 7.79 16.39 -9.86
C ILE A 46 7.82 17.92 -10.00
N PRO A 47 8.68 18.46 -10.88
CA PRO A 47 8.71 19.90 -11.11
C PRO A 47 7.40 20.39 -11.72
N GLY A 48 7.00 21.57 -11.27
CA GLY A 48 5.88 22.29 -11.86
C GLY A 48 6.30 23.07 -13.11
N PHE A 49 5.36 23.23 -14.02
CA PHE A 49 5.49 24.11 -15.17
C PHE A 49 4.23 24.95 -15.35
N THR A 50 4.34 26.04 -16.10
CA THR A 50 3.20 26.88 -16.46
C THR A 50 3.23 27.12 -17.97
N LEU A 51 2.13 26.85 -18.64
CA LEU A 51 2.01 27.11 -20.08
C LEU A 51 2.00 28.63 -20.35
N PRO A 52 2.81 29.13 -21.29
CA PRO A 52 3.04 30.56 -21.42
C PRO A 52 1.80 31.35 -21.86
N HIS A 53 0.93 30.75 -22.69
CA HIS A 53 -0.27 31.42 -23.21
C HIS A 53 -1.50 31.21 -22.31
N SER A 54 -1.87 29.96 -22.04
CA SER A 54 -3.08 29.61 -21.28
C SER A 54 -2.93 29.80 -19.77
N LYS A 55 -1.68 29.94 -19.27
CA LYS A 55 -1.37 30.02 -17.82
C LYS A 55 -1.78 28.77 -17.03
N ILE A 56 -2.12 27.68 -17.72
CA ILE A 56 -2.42 26.41 -17.08
C ILE A 56 -1.16 25.91 -16.37
N ARG A 57 -1.30 25.54 -15.12
CA ARG A 57 -0.24 24.90 -14.33
C ARG A 57 -0.32 23.40 -14.43
N GLY A 58 0.81 22.75 -14.56
CA GLY A 58 0.93 21.31 -14.56
C GLY A 58 2.17 20.85 -13.81
N SER A 59 2.27 19.56 -13.57
CA SER A 59 3.46 18.93 -13.00
C SER A 59 3.77 17.64 -13.76
N LEU A 60 5.05 17.33 -13.89
CA LEU A 60 5.51 16.15 -14.64
C LEU A 60 6.57 15.41 -13.83
N PRO A 61 6.35 14.14 -13.47
CA PRO A 61 7.38 13.33 -12.84
C PRO A 61 8.54 13.08 -13.82
N LEU A 62 9.76 13.37 -13.38
CA LEU A 62 10.96 13.17 -14.21
C LEU A 62 11.61 11.79 -14.03
N PHE A 63 11.35 11.14 -12.89
CA PHE A 63 11.96 9.85 -12.58
C PHE A 63 10.90 8.82 -12.19
N ARG A 64 11.24 7.57 -12.49
CA ARG A 64 10.53 6.40 -11.96
C ARG A 64 11.44 5.70 -10.96
N VAL A 65 10.93 5.46 -9.75
CA VAL A 65 11.53 4.56 -8.77
C VAL A 65 11.02 3.15 -9.06
N VAL A 66 11.94 2.24 -9.32
CA VAL A 66 11.64 0.82 -9.54
C VAL A 66 12.11 0.04 -8.31
N ALA A 67 11.19 -0.61 -7.65
CA ALA A 67 11.42 -1.30 -6.39
C ALA A 67 11.96 -2.74 -6.57
N GLY A 68 12.78 -2.98 -7.59
CA GLY A 68 13.43 -4.26 -7.87
C GLY A 68 13.00 -4.91 -9.19
N SER A 69 13.96 -5.62 -9.80
CA SER A 69 13.72 -6.44 -10.99
C SER A 69 12.87 -7.67 -10.60
N GLY A 70 11.88 -8.01 -11.42
CA GLY A 70 11.03 -9.20 -11.21
C GLY A 70 9.70 -8.93 -10.48
N ARG A 71 9.45 -7.72 -9.99
CA ARG A 71 8.13 -7.36 -9.45
C ARG A 71 7.12 -7.16 -10.58
N PRO A 72 5.88 -7.64 -10.44
CA PRO A 72 4.87 -7.50 -11.49
C PRO A 72 4.55 -6.04 -11.76
N ARG A 73 4.36 -5.72 -13.02
CA ARG A 73 3.84 -4.41 -13.46
C ARG A 73 2.32 -4.45 -13.38
N GLY A 74 1.75 -3.39 -12.81
CA GLY A 74 0.31 -3.31 -12.55
C GLY A 74 -0.07 -4.04 -11.25
N GLY A 75 -1.06 -3.52 -10.58
CA GLY A 75 -1.48 -4.00 -9.27
C GLY A 75 -0.59 -3.55 -8.11
N GLY A 76 -1.14 -3.63 -6.93
CA GLY A 76 -0.50 -3.34 -5.66
C GLY A 76 0.17 -4.56 -5.04
N ILE A 77 0.43 -4.46 -3.74
CA ILE A 77 0.91 -5.58 -2.94
C ILE A 77 -0.29 -6.29 -2.32
N LEU A 78 -0.45 -7.57 -2.62
CA LEU A 78 -1.45 -8.39 -1.97
C LEU A 78 -1.03 -8.69 -0.52
N PRO A 79 -1.96 -8.65 0.45
CA PRO A 79 -1.68 -9.01 1.82
C PRO A 79 -1.45 -10.53 1.98
N ASP A 80 -0.75 -10.93 3.05
CA ASP A 80 -0.64 -12.33 3.45
C ASP A 80 -1.94 -12.82 4.10
N VAL A 81 -2.63 -11.92 4.79
CA VAL A 81 -3.94 -12.16 5.41
C VAL A 81 -4.92 -11.13 4.87
N ALA A 82 -5.81 -11.56 4.00
CA ALA A 82 -6.81 -10.69 3.39
C ALA A 82 -7.93 -10.36 4.39
N VAL A 83 -8.20 -9.07 4.55
CA VAL A 83 -9.30 -8.54 5.37
C VAL A 83 -10.00 -7.45 4.57
N PRO A 84 -11.10 -7.79 3.87
CA PRO A 84 -11.83 -6.82 3.06
C PRO A 84 -12.55 -5.78 3.93
N PRO A 85 -12.88 -4.61 3.37
CA PRO A 85 -13.68 -3.62 4.07
C PRO A 85 -15.08 -4.17 4.35
N SER A 86 -15.67 -3.74 5.47
CA SER A 86 -17.01 -4.12 5.89
C SER A 86 -17.82 -2.89 6.24
N SER A 87 -18.92 -2.66 5.55
CA SER A 87 -19.85 -1.59 5.85
C SER A 87 -20.47 -1.72 7.26
N GLU A 88 -20.67 -2.94 7.71
CA GLU A 88 -21.15 -3.21 9.07
C GLU A 88 -20.11 -2.82 10.11
N ALA A 89 -18.84 -3.17 9.90
CA ALA A 89 -17.76 -2.79 10.80
C ALA A 89 -17.61 -1.26 10.86
N ILE A 90 -17.69 -0.57 9.72
CA ILE A 90 -17.65 0.90 9.64
C ILE A 90 -18.78 1.52 10.46
N ARG A 91 -20.02 1.06 10.30
CA ARG A 91 -21.16 1.55 11.08
C ARG A 91 -20.99 1.37 12.57
N ARG A 92 -20.33 0.32 12.99
CA ARG A 92 -20.05 -0.01 14.40
C ARG A 92 -18.78 0.63 14.95
N GLY A 93 -18.02 1.37 14.13
CA GLY A 93 -16.73 1.94 14.53
C GLY A 93 -15.65 0.88 14.82
N ILE A 94 -15.77 -0.29 14.21
CA ILE A 94 -14.82 -1.40 14.40
C ILE A 94 -13.83 -1.41 13.23
N ASP A 95 -12.54 -1.54 13.53
CA ASP A 95 -11.50 -1.81 12.51
C ASP A 95 -11.33 -3.33 12.34
N PRO A 96 -11.83 -3.92 11.25
CA PRO A 96 -11.74 -5.37 11.05
C PRO A 96 -10.31 -5.87 10.91
N LYS A 97 -9.39 -5.05 10.40
CA LYS A 97 -7.97 -5.41 10.29
C LYS A 97 -7.31 -5.53 11.65
N MET A 98 -7.62 -4.58 12.52
CA MET A 98 -7.14 -4.61 13.91
C MET A 98 -7.70 -5.80 14.69
N GLU A 99 -9.00 -6.11 14.52
CA GLU A 99 -9.61 -7.27 15.16
C GLU A 99 -8.97 -8.58 14.66
N LYS A 100 -8.71 -8.70 13.36
CA LYS A 100 -8.02 -9.88 12.82
C LYS A 100 -6.61 -10.02 13.40
N ILE A 101 -5.87 -8.94 13.53
CA ILE A 101 -4.53 -8.96 14.12
C ILE A 101 -4.57 -9.40 15.59
N LYS A 102 -5.51 -8.89 16.38
CA LYS A 102 -5.70 -9.34 17.78
C LYS A 102 -5.95 -10.83 17.86
N SER A 103 -6.81 -11.34 16.98
CA SER A 103 -7.10 -12.78 16.87
C SER A 103 -5.84 -13.60 16.53
N LEU A 104 -5.03 -13.15 15.55
CA LEU A 104 -3.77 -13.80 15.20
C LEU A 104 -2.75 -13.80 16.34
N ILE A 105 -2.66 -12.70 17.09
CA ILE A 105 -1.78 -12.60 18.28
C ILE A 105 -2.23 -13.54 19.38
N ALA A 106 -3.55 -13.68 19.59
CA ALA A 106 -4.12 -14.59 20.57
C ALA A 106 -3.96 -16.09 20.19
N GLY A 107 -3.46 -16.38 18.98
CA GLY A 107 -3.26 -17.74 18.50
C GLY A 107 -4.53 -18.45 18.06
N GLU A 108 -5.61 -17.72 17.79
CA GLU A 108 -6.81 -18.26 17.17
C GLU A 108 -6.49 -18.74 15.75
N LYS A 109 -6.82 -19.99 15.46
CA LYS A 109 -6.65 -20.56 14.13
C LYS A 109 -7.68 -19.98 13.15
N GLU A 110 -7.27 -19.76 11.92
CA GLU A 110 -8.17 -19.41 10.82
C GLU A 110 -9.20 -20.51 10.54
#